data_a9187fc35593b68821165b11ec13332a
#
_entry.id   a9187fc35593b68821165b11ec13332a
#
_cell.length_a   1.000
_cell.length_b   1.000
_cell.length_c   1.000
_cell.angle_alpha   90.00
_cell.angle_beta   90.00
_cell.angle_gamma   90.00
#
_symmetry.space_group_name_H-M   'P 1'
#
loop_
_entity.id
_entity.type
_entity.pdbx_description
1 polymer ?
#
loop_
_entity_poly.entity_id
_entity_poly.type
_entity_poly.pdbx_seq_one_letter_code
_entity_poly.pdbx_strand_id
1 'polypeptide(L)'
;MPKSPAQKKKLVLLKDMLYDRTDERHPVSTGEIIAFLRANGISCERKSVYDDIEVLRELGADIRSVRGKKYGYYIGRRDFSTAELKLLVDAVSASSFITPAKSKSLSEKLAMLAPRSERKALNRAVFVTVKAKSENEDIFRSVDRIHEAIENDLRIAFYYYNPLPGGKRELHRGGARYDISPWQLVWDDGNYYLIGYDHDTGGIRHFRVDRMASVSVEYGYARGGAEEYREYDITSYSGAMFGMFSGKPQTVTLSFPKEKAYIMLDRFGRDTPVALRGDRMTAHVHIVPGPTFFGWVLSFGGEVDIIAPEELRNRLRGICAEALNRFGNT
;
A
#
# COMPACT_ATOMS: atom_id res chain seq x y z
N MET A 1 -22.06 45.75 -1.53
CA MET A 1 -22.91 45.09 -0.53
C MET A 1 -22.28 43.80 -0.13
N PRO A 2 -22.18 43.44 1.15
CA PRO A 2 -21.61 42.15 1.55
C PRO A 2 -22.51 41.03 0.99
N LYS A 3 -21.90 40.07 0.28
CA LYS A 3 -22.61 38.90 -0.26
C LYS A 3 -23.26 38.13 0.90
N SER A 4 -24.56 37.86 0.80
CA SER A 4 -25.32 37.19 1.86
C SER A 4 -24.78 35.76 2.10
N PRO A 5 -24.91 35.20 3.32
CA PRO A 5 -24.52 33.79 3.61
C PRO A 5 -25.14 32.78 2.61
N ALA A 6 -26.36 33.10 2.10
CA ALA A 6 -27.05 32.31 1.09
C ALA A 6 -26.30 32.21 -0.25
N GLN A 7 -25.61 33.28 -0.67
CA GLN A 7 -24.81 33.25 -1.91
C GLN A 7 -23.56 32.38 -1.79
N LYS A 8 -22.87 32.40 -0.63
CA LYS A 8 -21.71 31.51 -0.37
C LYS A 8 -22.14 30.05 -0.36
N LYS A 9 -23.27 29.75 0.32
CA LYS A 9 -23.84 28.40 0.36
C LYS A 9 -24.24 27.91 -1.04
N LYS A 10 -24.80 28.81 -1.90
CA LYS A 10 -25.20 28.50 -3.26
C LYS A 10 -24.01 27.99 -4.10
N LEU A 11 -22.89 28.70 -4.08
CA LEU A 11 -21.72 28.36 -4.89
C LEU A 11 -21.13 27.00 -4.49
N VAL A 12 -21.06 26.70 -3.18
CA VAL A 12 -20.60 25.40 -2.66
C VAL A 12 -21.53 24.28 -3.10
N LEU A 13 -22.85 24.45 -2.90
CA LEU A 13 -23.83 23.44 -3.30
C LEU A 13 -23.86 23.20 -4.82
N LEU A 14 -23.68 24.25 -5.64
CA LEU A 14 -23.57 24.11 -7.08
C LEU A 14 -22.34 23.32 -7.48
N LYS A 15 -21.18 23.63 -6.89
CA LYS A 15 -19.94 22.87 -7.11
C LYS A 15 -20.12 21.40 -6.75
N ASP A 16 -20.61 21.13 -5.55
CA ASP A 16 -20.80 19.76 -5.06
C ASP A 16 -21.78 18.96 -5.94
N MET A 17 -22.88 19.59 -6.36
CA MET A 17 -23.84 18.99 -7.27
C MET A 17 -23.21 18.63 -8.62
N LEU A 18 -22.43 19.55 -9.22
CA LEU A 18 -21.77 19.32 -10.50
C LEU A 18 -20.77 18.16 -10.38
N TYR A 19 -19.93 18.15 -9.33
CA TYR A 19 -18.97 17.06 -9.08
C TYR A 19 -19.65 15.73 -8.77
N ASP A 20 -20.78 15.72 -8.04
CA ASP A 20 -21.50 14.49 -7.69
C ASP A 20 -22.28 13.89 -8.87
N ARG A 21 -22.95 14.74 -9.68
CA ARG A 21 -24.02 14.27 -10.59
C ARG A 21 -23.66 14.31 -12.06
N THR A 22 -22.55 14.95 -12.45
CA THR A 22 -22.31 15.21 -13.87
C THR A 22 -21.05 14.52 -14.39
N ASP A 23 -21.14 14.11 -15.62
CA ASP A 23 -20.07 13.67 -16.50
C ASP A 23 -20.49 13.99 -17.95
N GLU A 24 -19.65 13.68 -18.93
CA GLU A 24 -19.93 13.96 -20.35
C GLU A 24 -21.24 13.33 -20.84
N ARG A 25 -21.61 12.15 -20.29
CA ARG A 25 -22.85 11.43 -20.66
C ARG A 25 -24.06 11.89 -19.89
N HIS A 26 -23.86 12.55 -18.75
CA HIS A 26 -24.90 13.00 -17.83
C HIS A 26 -24.75 14.50 -17.52
N PRO A 27 -24.86 15.40 -18.53
CA PRO A 27 -24.86 16.83 -18.30
C PRO A 27 -26.17 17.24 -17.61
N VAL A 28 -26.11 18.30 -16.79
CA VAL A 28 -27.28 18.87 -16.11
C VAL A 28 -27.66 20.22 -16.73
N SER A 29 -28.94 20.44 -16.99
CA SER A 29 -29.45 21.69 -17.48
C SER A 29 -29.50 22.76 -16.38
N THR A 30 -29.56 24.06 -16.80
CA THR A 30 -29.76 25.17 -15.86
C THR A 30 -31.06 25.02 -15.05
N GLY A 31 -32.10 24.43 -15.66
CA GLY A 31 -33.37 24.16 -14.97
C GLY A 31 -33.21 23.13 -13.83
N GLU A 32 -32.47 22.05 -14.07
CA GLU A 32 -32.17 21.03 -13.05
C GLU A 32 -31.31 21.61 -11.93
N ILE A 33 -30.34 22.48 -12.25
CA ILE A 33 -29.53 23.22 -11.26
C ILE A 33 -30.41 24.07 -10.36
N ILE A 34 -31.32 24.88 -10.96
CA ILE A 34 -32.25 25.75 -10.20
C ILE A 34 -33.18 24.90 -9.32
N ALA A 35 -33.71 23.79 -9.83
CA ALA A 35 -34.55 22.88 -9.07
C ALA A 35 -33.82 22.30 -7.86
N PHE A 36 -32.56 21.86 -8.06
CA PHE A 36 -31.71 21.37 -6.98
C PHE A 36 -31.42 22.42 -5.90
N LEU A 37 -31.06 23.65 -6.32
CA LEU A 37 -30.81 24.75 -5.37
C LEU A 37 -32.07 25.14 -4.60
N ARG A 38 -33.22 25.16 -5.25
CA ARG A 38 -34.52 25.42 -4.61
C ARG A 38 -34.86 24.34 -3.56
N ALA A 39 -34.63 23.05 -3.88
CA ALA A 39 -34.82 21.97 -2.94
C ALA A 39 -33.90 22.07 -1.71
N ASN A 40 -32.78 22.81 -1.81
CA ASN A 40 -31.86 23.11 -0.71
C ASN A 40 -32.12 24.51 -0.08
N GLY A 41 -33.30 25.10 -0.31
CA GLY A 41 -33.73 26.35 0.28
C GLY A 41 -33.10 27.62 -0.34
N ILE A 42 -32.55 27.50 -1.56
CA ILE A 42 -31.94 28.63 -2.28
C ILE A 42 -32.73 28.93 -3.55
N SER A 43 -33.36 30.10 -3.57
CA SER A 43 -34.02 30.65 -4.78
C SER A 43 -32.98 31.44 -5.60
N CYS A 44 -32.92 31.18 -6.88
CA CYS A 44 -32.03 31.88 -7.81
C CYS A 44 -32.60 31.93 -9.23
N GLU A 45 -32.18 32.92 -10.02
CA GLU A 45 -32.49 33.07 -11.42
C GLU A 45 -31.42 32.45 -12.31
N ARG A 46 -31.76 32.17 -13.58
CA ARG A 46 -30.87 31.62 -14.59
C ARG A 46 -29.55 32.40 -14.74
N LYS A 47 -29.65 33.75 -14.80
CA LYS A 47 -28.47 34.61 -14.92
C LYS A 47 -27.48 34.39 -13.80
N SER A 48 -27.98 34.31 -12.58
CA SER A 48 -27.15 34.08 -11.39
C SER A 48 -26.47 32.69 -11.38
N VAL A 49 -27.04 31.66 -12.03
CA VAL A 49 -26.40 30.37 -12.21
C VAL A 49 -25.25 30.45 -13.22
N TYR A 50 -25.42 31.22 -14.29
CA TYR A 50 -24.37 31.45 -15.29
C TYR A 50 -23.16 32.16 -14.64
N ASP A 51 -23.43 33.23 -13.89
CA ASP A 51 -22.37 33.96 -13.16
C ASP A 51 -21.60 33.06 -12.19
N ASP A 52 -22.32 32.19 -11.45
CA ASP A 52 -21.69 31.25 -10.54
C ASP A 52 -20.84 30.19 -11.28
N ILE A 53 -21.28 29.73 -12.45
CA ILE A 53 -20.51 28.78 -13.28
C ILE A 53 -19.21 29.43 -13.74
N GLU A 54 -19.23 30.67 -14.16
CA GLU A 54 -18.01 31.40 -14.55
C GLU A 54 -17.06 31.56 -13.36
N VAL A 55 -17.58 31.93 -12.18
CA VAL A 55 -16.77 32.00 -10.95
C VAL A 55 -16.12 30.64 -10.63
N LEU A 56 -16.86 29.53 -10.78
CA LEU A 56 -16.29 28.19 -10.55
C LEU A 56 -15.21 27.83 -11.58
N ARG A 57 -15.35 28.28 -12.84
CA ARG A 57 -14.32 28.13 -13.88
C ARG A 57 -13.07 28.93 -13.55
N GLU A 58 -13.22 30.18 -13.12
CA GLU A 58 -12.11 31.03 -12.65
C GLU A 58 -11.37 30.40 -11.46
N LEU A 59 -12.09 29.68 -10.60
CA LEU A 59 -11.53 28.91 -9.49
C LEU A 59 -10.92 27.56 -9.90
N GLY A 60 -10.84 27.25 -11.20
CA GLY A 60 -10.16 26.09 -11.77
C GLY A 60 -11.05 24.85 -12.01
N ALA A 61 -12.38 24.96 -11.84
CA ALA A 61 -13.27 23.85 -12.19
C ALA A 61 -13.43 23.75 -13.73
N ASP A 62 -13.11 22.58 -14.30
CA ASP A 62 -13.30 22.33 -15.75
C ASP A 62 -14.79 22.04 -16.03
N ILE A 63 -15.61 23.09 -15.97
CA ILE A 63 -17.04 23.01 -16.29
C ILE A 63 -17.22 23.22 -17.79
N ARG A 64 -17.63 22.16 -18.48
CA ARG A 64 -17.93 22.16 -19.92
C ARG A 64 -19.41 22.24 -20.17
N SER A 65 -19.77 22.66 -21.37
CA SER A 65 -21.17 22.70 -21.83
C SER A 65 -21.33 21.84 -23.08
N VAL A 66 -22.42 21.08 -23.13
CA VAL A 66 -22.86 20.36 -24.34
C VAL A 66 -23.95 21.11 -25.01
N ARG A 67 -23.84 21.30 -26.35
CA ARG A 67 -24.88 21.84 -27.23
C ARG A 67 -25.43 20.70 -28.08
N GLY A 68 -26.70 20.37 -27.91
CA GLY A 68 -27.34 19.28 -28.66
C GLY A 68 -28.79 19.10 -28.21
N LYS A 69 -29.34 17.88 -28.38
CA LYS A 69 -30.71 17.55 -27.92
C LYS A 69 -30.90 17.78 -26.40
N LYS A 70 -29.84 17.79 -25.62
CA LYS A 70 -29.80 18.19 -24.20
C LYS A 70 -28.66 19.20 -24.03
N TYR A 71 -29.01 20.49 -23.87
CA TYR A 71 -28.06 21.51 -23.43
C TYR A 71 -27.83 21.33 -21.93
N GLY A 72 -26.59 21.29 -21.50
CA GLY A 72 -26.25 21.14 -20.08
C GLY A 72 -24.78 21.37 -19.77
N TYR A 73 -24.49 21.40 -18.49
CA TYR A 73 -23.14 21.53 -17.92
C TYR A 73 -22.67 20.24 -17.29
N TYR A 74 -21.36 19.97 -17.38
CA TYR A 74 -20.74 18.83 -16.75
C TYR A 74 -19.28 19.14 -16.40
N ILE A 75 -18.72 18.38 -15.44
CA ILE A 75 -17.30 18.43 -15.10
C ILE A 75 -16.54 17.59 -16.12
N GLY A 76 -15.66 18.23 -16.90
CA GLY A 76 -14.85 17.58 -17.93
C GLY A 76 -13.63 16.86 -17.35
N ARG A 77 -12.81 17.57 -16.55
CA ARG A 77 -11.62 16.99 -15.91
C ARG A 77 -11.81 16.94 -14.40
N ARG A 78 -11.44 15.82 -13.81
CA ARG A 78 -11.40 15.59 -12.37
C ARG A 78 -9.96 15.32 -11.95
N ASP A 79 -9.68 15.42 -10.65
CA ASP A 79 -8.37 15.11 -10.08
C ASP A 79 -7.98 13.66 -10.36
N PHE A 80 -8.97 12.76 -10.32
CA PHE A 80 -8.82 11.35 -10.67
C PHE A 80 -9.80 10.93 -11.75
N SER A 81 -9.31 10.22 -12.75
CA SER A 81 -10.14 9.48 -13.70
C SER A 81 -10.77 8.24 -13.04
N THR A 82 -11.83 7.72 -13.61
CA THR A 82 -12.47 6.49 -13.11
C THR A 82 -11.53 5.29 -13.14
N ALA A 83 -10.63 5.22 -14.12
CA ALA A 83 -9.63 4.14 -14.21
C ALA A 83 -8.62 4.21 -13.05
N GLU A 84 -8.15 5.41 -12.69
CA GLU A 84 -7.26 5.61 -11.54
C GLU A 84 -7.98 5.30 -10.23
N LEU A 85 -9.21 5.76 -10.05
CA LEU A 85 -10.02 5.42 -8.87
C LEU A 85 -10.25 3.91 -8.77
N LYS A 86 -10.49 3.23 -9.89
CA LYS A 86 -10.64 1.78 -9.93
C LYS A 86 -9.37 1.08 -9.45
N LEU A 87 -8.20 1.49 -9.95
CA LEU A 87 -6.91 0.97 -9.51
C LEU A 87 -6.70 1.17 -7.99
N LEU A 88 -7.02 2.36 -7.47
CA LEU A 88 -6.91 2.66 -6.03
C LEU A 88 -7.85 1.79 -5.19
N VAL A 89 -9.10 1.61 -5.62
CA VAL A 89 -10.07 0.73 -4.95
C VAL A 89 -9.60 -0.72 -4.97
N ASP A 90 -9.08 -1.20 -6.09
CA ASP A 90 -8.56 -2.56 -6.22
C ASP A 90 -7.31 -2.76 -5.33
N ALA A 91 -6.40 -1.79 -5.28
CA ALA A 91 -5.22 -1.82 -4.40
C ALA A 91 -5.60 -1.89 -2.92
N VAL A 92 -6.57 -1.05 -2.47
CA VAL A 92 -7.11 -1.10 -1.10
C VAL A 92 -7.78 -2.44 -0.81
N SER A 93 -8.52 -2.99 -1.78
CA SER A 93 -9.20 -4.26 -1.64
C SER A 93 -8.22 -5.44 -1.56
N ALA A 94 -7.12 -5.39 -2.32
CA ALA A 94 -6.07 -6.40 -2.35
C ALA A 94 -5.14 -6.36 -1.14
N SER A 95 -5.06 -5.25 -0.43
CA SER A 95 -4.17 -5.10 0.72
C SER A 95 -4.56 -6.06 1.85
N SER A 96 -3.64 -6.93 2.24
CA SER A 96 -3.77 -7.82 3.41
C SER A 96 -3.52 -7.08 4.73
N PHE A 97 -2.85 -5.93 4.68
CA PHE A 97 -2.52 -5.11 5.83
C PHE A 97 -3.74 -4.47 6.49
N ILE A 98 -4.78 -4.15 5.73
CA ILE A 98 -5.96 -3.42 6.20
C ILE A 98 -7.09 -4.40 6.55
N THR A 99 -7.81 -4.12 7.65
CA THR A 99 -8.97 -4.92 8.03
C THR A 99 -10.10 -4.85 6.97
N PRO A 100 -11.00 -5.84 6.91
CA PRO A 100 -12.13 -5.81 5.99
C PRO A 100 -12.99 -4.54 6.14
N ALA A 101 -13.25 -4.11 7.37
CA ALA A 101 -14.04 -2.92 7.68
C ALA A 101 -13.38 -1.64 7.16
N LYS A 102 -12.06 -1.48 7.38
CA LYS A 102 -11.29 -0.35 6.88
C LYS A 102 -11.19 -0.36 5.35
N SER A 103 -10.96 -1.52 4.72
CA SER A 103 -10.97 -1.65 3.25
C SER A 103 -12.28 -1.16 2.66
N LYS A 104 -13.42 -1.60 3.21
CA LYS A 104 -14.74 -1.16 2.77
C LYS A 104 -14.91 0.35 2.90
N SER A 105 -14.60 0.91 4.08
CA SER A 105 -14.71 2.35 4.33
C SER A 105 -13.84 3.18 3.40
N LEU A 106 -12.58 2.76 3.14
CA LEU A 106 -11.69 3.48 2.21
C LEU A 106 -12.17 3.39 0.77
N SER A 107 -12.63 2.22 0.33
CA SER A 107 -13.19 2.03 -1.02
C SER A 107 -14.42 2.90 -1.25
N GLU A 108 -15.32 3.01 -0.26
CA GLU A 108 -16.47 3.90 -0.30
C GLU A 108 -16.06 5.38 -0.42
N LYS A 109 -15.06 5.82 0.36
CA LYS A 109 -14.52 7.19 0.28
C LYS A 109 -13.89 7.48 -1.09
N LEU A 110 -13.12 6.56 -1.65
CA LEU A 110 -12.55 6.69 -2.98
C LEU A 110 -13.64 6.75 -4.05
N ALA A 111 -14.68 5.93 -3.94
CA ALA A 111 -15.81 5.96 -4.87
C ALA A 111 -16.58 7.29 -4.84
N MET A 112 -16.59 8.01 -3.72
CA MET A 112 -17.22 9.34 -3.64
C MET A 112 -16.52 10.40 -4.49
N LEU A 113 -15.26 10.21 -4.87
CA LEU A 113 -14.52 11.10 -5.77
C LEU A 113 -15.00 10.98 -7.24
N ALA A 114 -15.70 9.91 -7.59
CA ALA A 114 -16.30 9.71 -8.90
C ALA A 114 -17.71 10.27 -8.98
N PRO A 115 -18.20 10.59 -10.20
CA PRO A 115 -19.60 10.94 -10.39
C PRO A 115 -20.51 9.77 -10.01
N ARG A 116 -21.72 10.09 -9.55
CA ARG A 116 -22.71 9.09 -9.07
C ARG A 116 -22.98 7.98 -10.07
N SER A 117 -22.99 8.30 -11.35
CA SER A 117 -23.19 7.37 -12.47
C SER A 117 -22.14 6.23 -12.50
N GLU A 118 -20.90 6.50 -12.08
CA GLU A 118 -19.76 5.60 -12.18
C GLU A 118 -19.46 4.85 -10.87
N ARG A 119 -19.96 5.32 -9.72
CA ARG A 119 -19.71 4.71 -8.40
C ARG A 119 -20.07 3.24 -8.32
N LYS A 120 -21.16 2.84 -8.98
CA LYS A 120 -21.57 1.43 -9.00
C LYS A 120 -20.55 0.54 -9.73
N ALA A 121 -19.91 1.07 -10.75
CA ALA A 121 -18.86 0.35 -11.49
C ALA A 121 -17.57 0.20 -10.65
N LEU A 122 -17.23 1.22 -9.87
CA LEU A 122 -16.08 1.18 -8.95
C LEU A 122 -16.27 0.16 -7.82
N ASN A 123 -17.49 -0.01 -7.35
CA ASN A 123 -17.82 -0.97 -6.29
C ASN A 123 -17.95 -2.42 -6.78
N ARG A 124 -17.86 -2.66 -8.10
CA ARG A 124 -17.75 -4.04 -8.62
C ARG A 124 -16.32 -4.52 -8.34
N ALA A 125 -16.20 -5.31 -7.27
CA ALA A 125 -14.94 -5.90 -6.88
C ALA A 125 -14.32 -6.70 -8.03
N VAL A 126 -13.06 -6.45 -8.32
CA VAL A 126 -12.21 -7.45 -8.97
C VAL A 126 -12.14 -8.62 -7.99
N PHE A 127 -12.25 -9.83 -8.49
CA PHE A 127 -12.08 -11.02 -7.65
C PHE A 127 -10.60 -11.04 -7.21
N VAL A 128 -10.34 -10.50 -6.03
CA VAL A 128 -9.01 -10.51 -5.43
C VAL A 128 -8.87 -11.83 -4.69
N THR A 129 -7.90 -12.64 -5.09
CA THR A 129 -7.47 -13.81 -4.30
C THR A 129 -6.80 -13.27 -3.04
N VAL A 130 -7.58 -13.05 -1.99
CA VAL A 130 -7.12 -12.33 -0.80
C VAL A 130 -6.32 -13.28 0.09
N LYS A 131 -5.04 -12.95 0.35
CA LYS A 131 -4.38 -13.37 1.57
C LYS A 131 -5.26 -12.95 2.75
N ALA A 132 -5.30 -13.70 3.85
CA ALA A 132 -6.07 -13.32 5.03
C ALA A 132 -5.76 -11.87 5.42
N LYS A 133 -6.81 -11.06 5.57
CA LYS A 133 -6.66 -9.65 5.97
C LYS A 133 -6.30 -9.56 7.45
N SER A 134 -5.64 -8.46 7.82
CA SER A 134 -5.33 -8.15 9.21
C SER A 134 -6.61 -8.01 10.04
N GLU A 135 -6.55 -8.42 11.30
CA GLU A 135 -7.58 -8.19 12.32
C GLU A 135 -7.24 -7.01 13.24
N ASN A 136 -6.12 -6.32 13.00
CA ASN A 136 -5.65 -5.22 13.82
C ASN A 136 -6.31 -3.90 13.40
N GLU A 137 -7.31 -3.43 14.12
CA GLU A 137 -8.00 -2.16 13.86
C GLU A 137 -7.15 -0.93 14.19
N ASP A 138 -6.11 -1.06 15.04
CA ASP A 138 -5.23 0.05 15.44
C ASP A 138 -4.08 0.30 14.48
N ILE A 139 -4.04 -0.38 13.36
CA ILE A 139 -2.93 -0.36 12.42
C ILE A 139 -2.57 1.05 11.92
N PHE A 140 -3.57 1.87 11.57
CA PHE A 140 -3.34 3.26 11.13
C PHE A 140 -2.78 4.12 12.25
N ARG A 141 -3.30 3.95 13.47
CA ARG A 141 -2.77 4.64 14.65
C ARG A 141 -1.32 4.23 14.94
N SER A 142 -0.99 2.96 14.76
CA SER A 142 0.38 2.47 14.92
C SER A 142 1.31 3.11 13.90
N VAL A 143 0.90 3.18 12.62
CA VAL A 143 1.66 3.86 11.56
C VAL A 143 1.87 5.34 11.88
N ASP A 144 0.80 6.05 12.30
CA ASP A 144 0.88 7.48 12.65
C ASP A 144 1.84 7.71 13.82
N ARG A 145 1.79 6.88 14.87
CA ARG A 145 2.70 6.96 16.02
C ARG A 145 4.16 6.69 15.64
N ILE A 146 4.38 5.74 14.73
CA ILE A 146 5.73 5.45 14.24
C ILE A 146 6.27 6.65 13.45
N HIS A 147 5.46 7.25 12.56
CA HIS A 147 5.86 8.46 11.82
C HIS A 147 6.15 9.62 12.77
N GLU A 148 5.26 9.89 13.75
CA GLU A 148 5.46 10.91 14.77
C GLU A 148 6.81 10.73 15.50
N ALA A 149 7.15 9.50 15.87
CA ALA A 149 8.40 9.20 16.57
C ALA A 149 9.62 9.37 15.65
N ILE A 150 9.52 8.98 14.38
CA ILE A 150 10.60 9.19 13.40
C ILE A 150 10.86 10.68 13.18
N GLU A 151 9.81 11.48 12.99
CA GLU A 151 9.90 12.92 12.74
C GLU A 151 10.47 13.71 13.93
N ASN A 152 10.22 13.24 15.14
CA ASN A 152 10.66 13.92 16.37
C ASN A 152 11.90 13.28 17.02
N ASP A 153 12.59 12.36 16.36
CA ASP A 153 13.76 11.63 16.87
C ASP A 153 13.52 10.94 18.23
N LEU A 154 12.33 10.34 18.40
CA LEU A 154 11.91 9.70 19.65
C LEU A 154 11.88 8.17 19.51
N ARG A 155 11.88 7.48 20.67
CA ARG A 155 11.62 6.05 20.75
C ARG A 155 10.13 5.74 20.74
N ILE A 156 9.84 4.47 20.46
CA ILE A 156 8.49 3.91 20.65
C ILE A 156 8.56 2.67 21.52
N ALA A 157 7.46 2.40 22.22
CA ALA A 157 7.28 1.13 22.90
C ALA A 157 5.98 0.46 22.48
N PHE A 158 5.99 -0.88 22.36
CA PHE A 158 4.84 -1.66 21.92
C PHE A 158 4.92 -3.11 22.38
N TYR A 159 3.78 -3.83 22.34
CA TYR A 159 3.76 -5.28 22.43
C TYR A 159 3.80 -5.90 21.03
N TYR A 160 4.49 -7.03 20.89
CA TYR A 160 4.56 -7.75 19.62
C TYR A 160 3.96 -9.14 19.77
N TYR A 161 3.17 -9.60 18.78
CA TYR A 161 2.45 -10.85 18.89
C TYR A 161 2.45 -11.66 17.59
N ASN A 162 2.31 -12.99 17.72
CA ASN A 162 1.93 -13.88 16.65
C ASN A 162 0.41 -14.08 16.68
N PRO A 163 -0.28 -13.96 15.53
CA PRO A 163 -1.68 -14.35 15.45
C PRO A 163 -1.79 -15.87 15.55
N LEU A 164 -2.76 -16.35 16.35
CA LEU A 164 -3.10 -17.76 16.49
C LEU A 164 -4.52 -17.99 15.94
N PRO A 165 -4.89 -19.26 15.60
CA PRO A 165 -6.22 -19.61 15.18
C PRO A 165 -7.30 -19.15 16.17
N GLY A 166 -8.46 -18.73 15.65
CA GLY A 166 -9.58 -18.26 16.47
C GLY A 166 -9.39 -16.84 17.03
N GLY A 167 -8.58 -15.98 16.39
CA GLY A 167 -8.37 -14.59 16.80
C GLY A 167 -7.51 -14.42 18.06
N LYS A 168 -6.91 -15.50 18.56
CA LYS A 168 -6.00 -15.46 19.71
C LYS A 168 -4.66 -14.83 19.30
N ARG A 169 -3.96 -14.29 20.30
CA ARG A 169 -2.64 -13.64 20.12
C ARG A 169 -1.66 -14.21 21.12
N GLU A 170 -0.50 -14.61 20.64
CA GLU A 170 0.60 -15.01 21.50
C GLU A 170 1.63 -13.89 21.57
N LEU A 171 1.79 -13.31 22.75
CA LEU A 171 2.74 -12.23 22.96
C LEU A 171 4.18 -12.77 22.96
N HIS A 172 5.07 -12.09 22.26
CA HIS A 172 6.48 -12.35 22.32
C HIS A 172 7.09 -11.91 23.66
N ARG A 173 8.25 -12.46 23.99
CA ARG A 173 9.00 -12.14 25.23
C ARG A 173 8.17 -12.27 26.50
N GLY A 174 7.23 -13.23 26.56
CA GLY A 174 6.36 -13.39 27.72
C GLY A 174 5.46 -12.19 28.02
N GLY A 175 5.18 -11.34 27.03
CA GLY A 175 4.38 -10.13 27.18
C GLY A 175 5.17 -8.89 27.59
N ALA A 176 6.51 -8.91 27.56
CA ALA A 176 7.31 -7.69 27.74
C ALA A 176 7.17 -6.75 26.53
N ARG A 177 7.20 -5.46 26.81
CA ARG A 177 7.19 -4.44 25.75
C ARG A 177 8.57 -4.35 25.09
N TYR A 178 8.57 -4.04 23.81
CA TYR A 178 9.75 -3.66 23.05
C TYR A 178 10.00 -2.16 23.22
N ASP A 179 11.26 -1.76 23.42
CA ASP A 179 11.74 -0.36 23.40
C ASP A 179 12.60 -0.20 22.13
N ILE A 180 12.09 0.50 21.14
CA ILE A 180 12.66 0.56 19.80
C ILE A 180 12.86 1.99 19.36
N SER A 181 14.03 2.30 18.82
CA SER A 181 14.25 3.53 18.04
C SER A 181 13.80 3.30 16.60
N PRO A 182 12.68 3.88 16.15
CA PRO A 182 12.16 3.68 14.80
C PRO A 182 13.02 4.47 13.81
N TRP A 183 13.52 3.80 12.75
CA TRP A 183 14.33 4.44 11.72
C TRP A 183 13.57 4.62 10.42
N GLN A 184 12.86 3.59 9.97
CA GLN A 184 12.15 3.64 8.71
C GLN A 184 10.95 2.70 8.67
N LEU A 185 9.89 3.11 7.97
CA LEU A 185 8.80 2.23 7.52
C LEU A 185 9.06 1.80 6.09
N VAL A 186 8.94 0.50 5.82
CA VAL A 186 9.08 -0.11 4.51
C VAL A 186 7.81 -0.85 4.16
N TRP A 187 7.36 -0.70 2.92
CA TRP A 187 6.25 -1.50 2.38
C TRP A 187 6.81 -2.67 1.59
N ASP A 188 6.56 -3.89 2.04
CA ASP A 188 6.99 -5.13 1.38
C ASP A 188 5.89 -6.19 1.41
N ASP A 189 5.64 -6.86 0.28
CA ASP A 189 4.63 -7.92 0.09
C ASP A 189 3.25 -7.61 0.72
N GLY A 190 2.80 -6.37 0.56
CA GLY A 190 1.48 -5.92 1.05
C GLY A 190 1.40 -5.64 2.54
N ASN A 191 2.52 -5.47 3.24
CA ASN A 191 2.59 -5.14 4.66
C ASN A 191 3.57 -3.99 4.94
N TYR A 192 3.31 -3.22 6.00
CA TYR A 192 4.31 -2.32 6.56
C TYR A 192 5.24 -3.05 7.52
N TYR A 193 6.51 -2.77 7.38
CA TYR A 193 7.57 -3.20 8.29
C TYR A 193 8.25 -1.98 8.88
N LEU A 194 8.41 -1.98 10.20
CA LEU A 194 9.27 -1.05 10.90
C LEU A 194 10.68 -1.62 10.94
N ILE A 195 11.64 -0.83 10.47
CA ILE A 195 13.07 -1.04 10.72
C ILE A 195 13.44 -0.16 11.91
N GLY A 196 13.93 -0.77 12.97
CA GLY A 196 14.26 -0.06 14.19
C GLY A 196 15.41 -0.70 14.96
N TYR A 197 16.07 0.10 15.78
CA TYR A 197 17.10 -0.35 16.69
C TYR A 197 16.47 -0.82 18.00
N ASP A 198 16.70 -2.06 18.36
CA ASP A 198 16.21 -2.69 19.59
C ASP A 198 17.20 -2.42 20.72
N HIS A 199 16.80 -1.63 21.72
CA HIS A 199 17.63 -1.24 22.86
C HIS A 199 17.96 -2.39 23.78
N ASP A 200 17.14 -3.45 23.82
CA ASP A 200 17.40 -4.62 24.67
C ASP A 200 18.47 -5.56 24.05
N THR A 201 18.52 -5.65 22.73
CA THR A 201 19.44 -6.56 22.02
C THR A 201 20.63 -5.88 21.38
N GLY A 202 20.59 -4.55 21.24
CA GLY A 202 21.68 -3.76 20.66
C GLY A 202 21.82 -3.93 19.15
N GLY A 203 20.72 -4.01 18.39
CA GLY A 203 20.81 -4.20 16.95
C GLY A 203 19.57 -3.84 16.16
N ILE A 204 19.71 -3.75 14.82
CA ILE A 204 18.59 -3.47 13.91
C ILE A 204 17.67 -4.68 13.78
N ARG A 205 16.39 -4.46 13.93
CA ARG A 205 15.33 -5.45 13.80
C ARG A 205 14.19 -4.98 12.93
N HIS A 206 13.44 -5.93 12.39
CA HIS A 206 12.26 -5.70 11.58
C HIS A 206 11.01 -6.18 12.31
N PHE A 207 9.98 -5.34 12.30
CA PHE A 207 8.71 -5.66 12.93
C PHE A 207 7.58 -5.40 11.96
N ARG A 208 6.71 -6.38 11.75
CA ARG A 208 5.47 -6.16 11.00
C ARG A 208 4.54 -5.29 11.82
N VAL A 209 4.10 -4.16 11.27
CA VAL A 209 3.29 -3.19 12.00
C VAL A 209 1.90 -3.74 12.36
N ASP A 210 1.35 -4.62 11.54
CA ASP A 210 0.07 -5.29 11.82
C ASP A 210 0.11 -6.26 13.03
N ARG A 211 1.33 -6.64 13.48
CA ARG A 211 1.57 -7.47 14.67
C ARG A 211 1.97 -6.67 15.91
N MET A 212 1.94 -5.34 15.81
CA MET A 212 2.21 -4.45 16.94
C MET A 212 0.90 -4.09 17.63
N ALA A 213 0.93 -4.05 18.95
CA ALA A 213 -0.20 -3.61 19.77
C ALA A 213 0.25 -2.53 20.74
N SER A 214 -0.65 -1.56 21.02
CA SER A 214 -0.42 -0.48 21.99
C SER A 214 0.87 0.29 21.71
N VAL A 215 1.08 0.69 20.45
CA VAL A 215 2.24 1.53 20.08
C VAL A 215 2.12 2.90 20.78
N SER A 216 3.14 3.28 21.54
CA SER A 216 3.26 4.59 22.17
C SER A 216 4.57 5.27 21.78
N VAL A 217 4.54 6.58 21.62
CA VAL A 217 5.75 7.41 21.50
C VAL A 217 6.28 7.66 22.92
N GLU A 218 7.56 7.41 23.14
CA GLU A 218 8.21 7.56 24.42
C GLU A 218 8.84 8.96 24.50
N TYR A 219 8.03 9.94 24.89
CA TYR A 219 8.46 11.33 25.06
C TYR A 219 9.55 11.44 26.14
N GLY A 220 10.67 12.09 25.81
CA GLY A 220 11.83 12.21 26.70
C GLY A 220 12.93 11.18 26.46
N TYR A 221 12.72 10.19 25.57
CA TYR A 221 13.75 9.25 25.17
C TYR A 221 14.13 9.48 23.71
N ALA A 222 15.33 10.01 23.49
CA ALA A 222 15.86 10.23 22.14
C ALA A 222 16.15 8.93 21.42
N ARG A 223 16.00 8.95 20.10
CA ARG A 223 16.33 7.83 19.22
C ARG A 223 17.82 7.49 19.30
N GLY A 224 18.16 6.21 19.34
CA GLY A 224 19.52 5.68 19.34
C GLY A 224 19.76 4.73 18.18
N GLY A 225 20.96 4.14 18.09
CA GLY A 225 21.31 3.16 17.05
C GLY A 225 21.56 3.78 15.67
N ALA A 226 22.04 5.02 15.60
CA ALA A 226 22.29 5.73 14.34
C ALA A 226 23.45 5.13 13.54
N GLU A 227 24.46 4.61 14.22
CA GLU A 227 25.62 3.98 13.57
C GLU A 227 25.20 2.62 12.99
N GLU A 228 24.50 1.81 13.77
CA GLU A 228 23.99 0.52 13.34
C GLU A 228 22.99 0.63 12.19
N TYR A 229 22.16 1.70 12.19
CA TYR A 229 21.26 1.97 11.07
C TYR A 229 22.01 2.46 9.82
N ARG A 230 23.10 3.22 9.97
CA ARG A 230 23.91 3.70 8.85
C ARG A 230 24.68 2.56 8.17
N GLU A 231 25.12 1.57 8.96
CA GLU A 231 25.74 0.35 8.45
C GLU A 231 24.71 -0.59 7.80
N TYR A 232 23.43 -0.40 8.15
CA TYR A 232 22.32 -1.13 7.59
C TYR A 232 21.92 -0.53 6.23
N ASP A 233 22.51 -1.02 5.14
CA ASP A 233 22.21 -0.55 3.79
C ASP A 233 20.84 -1.01 3.31
N ILE A 234 19.82 -0.15 3.51
CA ILE A 234 18.44 -0.42 3.11
C ILE A 234 18.26 -0.53 1.59
N THR A 235 19.13 0.12 0.80
CA THR A 235 19.03 0.09 -0.67
C THR A 235 19.44 -1.26 -1.22
N SER A 236 20.43 -1.92 -0.64
CA SER A 236 20.75 -3.31 -0.92
C SER A 236 19.66 -4.28 -0.44
N TYR A 237 18.79 -3.86 0.48
CA TYR A 237 17.67 -4.68 0.97
C TYR A 237 16.41 -4.60 0.11
N SER A 238 16.13 -3.47 -0.55
CA SER A 238 14.84 -3.26 -1.24
C SER A 238 14.58 -4.17 -2.43
N GLY A 239 15.62 -4.68 -3.10
CA GLY A 239 15.53 -5.71 -4.16
C GLY A 239 15.88 -7.12 -3.68
N ALA A 240 16.56 -7.22 -2.53
CA ALA A 240 17.18 -8.41 -2.02
C ALA A 240 16.32 -9.25 -1.05
N MET A 241 15.13 -8.71 -0.66
CA MET A 241 14.37 -9.35 0.40
C MET A 241 13.41 -10.42 -0.10
N PHE A 242 13.58 -11.61 0.48
CA PHE A 242 12.59 -12.67 0.46
C PHE A 242 11.83 -12.69 1.81
N GLY A 243 10.93 -11.67 2.01
CA GLY A 243 10.27 -11.42 3.28
C GLY A 243 11.27 -10.94 4.36
N MET A 244 11.04 -9.80 4.95
CA MET A 244 11.86 -9.02 5.89
C MET A 244 12.60 -9.80 7.00
N PHE A 245 13.39 -10.82 6.61
CA PHE A 245 14.23 -11.58 7.53
C PHE A 245 15.50 -10.80 7.83
N SER A 246 15.89 -10.76 9.10
CA SER A 246 17.16 -10.19 9.53
C SER A 246 18.31 -11.08 9.06
N GLY A 247 19.37 -10.50 8.52
CA GLY A 247 20.56 -11.23 8.05
C GLY A 247 21.48 -10.31 7.27
N LYS A 248 22.67 -10.80 6.95
CA LYS A 248 23.60 -10.06 6.09
C LYS A 248 23.29 -10.34 4.62
N PRO A 249 23.16 -9.29 3.80
CA PRO A 249 23.05 -9.46 2.35
C PRO A 249 24.33 -10.12 1.80
N GLN A 250 24.15 -10.99 0.82
CA GLN A 250 25.27 -11.60 0.12
C GLN A 250 24.93 -11.84 -1.36
N THR A 251 25.96 -11.87 -2.19
CA THR A 251 25.79 -12.17 -3.60
C THR A 251 25.60 -13.66 -3.81
N VAL A 252 24.50 -14.03 -4.43
CA VAL A 252 24.16 -15.41 -4.77
C VAL A 252 24.16 -15.56 -6.28
N THR A 253 24.78 -16.63 -6.77
CA THR A 253 24.73 -16.98 -8.20
C THR A 253 23.71 -18.09 -8.40
N LEU A 254 22.67 -17.78 -9.15
CA LEU A 254 21.61 -18.71 -9.54
C LEU A 254 21.87 -19.25 -10.94
N SER A 255 21.53 -20.52 -11.20
CA SER A 255 21.50 -21.12 -12.52
C SER A 255 20.07 -21.55 -12.85
N PHE A 256 19.60 -21.28 -14.04
CA PHE A 256 18.22 -21.54 -14.47
C PHE A 256 18.12 -21.73 -15.99
N PRO A 257 17.06 -22.40 -16.50
CA PRO A 257 16.77 -22.49 -17.91
C PRO A 257 16.54 -21.13 -18.54
N LYS A 258 16.91 -20.94 -19.80
CA LYS A 258 16.76 -19.68 -20.54
C LYS A 258 15.32 -19.17 -20.54
N GLU A 259 14.36 -20.05 -20.60
CA GLU A 259 12.92 -19.77 -20.61
C GLU A 259 12.43 -19.11 -19.32
N LYS A 260 13.20 -19.20 -18.24
CA LYS A 260 12.89 -18.60 -16.92
C LYS A 260 13.57 -17.26 -16.69
N ALA A 261 14.29 -16.72 -17.69
CA ALA A 261 15.01 -15.44 -17.54
C ALA A 261 14.08 -14.29 -17.13
N TYR A 262 12.87 -14.23 -17.70
CA TYR A 262 11.88 -13.19 -17.34
C TYR A 262 11.50 -13.22 -15.88
N ILE A 263 11.40 -14.39 -15.24
CA ILE A 263 11.08 -14.53 -13.81
C ILE A 263 12.19 -13.92 -12.94
N MET A 264 13.45 -14.10 -13.35
CA MET A 264 14.59 -13.51 -12.65
C MET A 264 14.58 -11.98 -12.76
N LEU A 265 14.33 -11.46 -13.98
CA LEU A 265 14.24 -10.02 -14.22
C LEU A 265 13.03 -9.38 -13.52
N ASP A 266 11.88 -10.06 -13.48
CA ASP A 266 10.70 -9.58 -12.76
C ASP A 266 10.93 -9.56 -11.23
N ARG A 267 11.70 -10.53 -10.71
CA ARG A 267 11.96 -10.65 -9.27
C ARG A 267 13.07 -9.73 -8.79
N PHE A 268 14.17 -9.63 -9.52
CA PHE A 268 15.39 -8.95 -9.08
C PHE A 268 15.65 -7.62 -9.82
N GLY A 269 14.81 -7.28 -10.78
CA GLY A 269 14.92 -6.06 -11.58
C GLY A 269 15.57 -6.33 -12.97
N ARG A 270 15.22 -5.47 -13.93
CA ARG A 270 15.67 -5.59 -15.33
C ARG A 270 17.17 -5.42 -15.50
N ASP A 271 17.82 -4.74 -14.56
CA ASP A 271 19.26 -4.49 -14.58
C ASP A 271 20.08 -5.64 -13.94
N THR A 272 19.41 -6.73 -13.55
CA THR A 272 20.09 -7.90 -12.97
C THR A 272 21.07 -8.48 -13.97
N PRO A 273 22.38 -8.62 -13.60
CA PRO A 273 23.38 -9.20 -14.50
C PRO A 273 23.05 -10.65 -14.78
N VAL A 274 22.76 -10.97 -16.04
CA VAL A 274 22.51 -12.32 -16.51
C VAL A 274 23.50 -12.69 -17.60
N ALA A 275 23.96 -13.94 -17.60
CA ALA A 275 24.89 -14.46 -18.60
C ALA A 275 24.49 -15.87 -19.05
N LEU A 276 24.70 -16.16 -20.34
CA LEU A 276 24.49 -17.51 -20.90
C LEU A 276 25.71 -18.40 -20.57
N ARG A 277 25.47 -19.58 -20.01
CA ARG A 277 26.47 -20.62 -19.77
C ARG A 277 25.98 -21.97 -20.32
N GLY A 278 26.46 -22.32 -21.51
CA GLY A 278 25.98 -23.50 -22.24
C GLY A 278 24.50 -23.34 -22.62
N ASP A 279 23.67 -24.25 -22.18
CA ASP A 279 22.21 -24.28 -22.36
C ASP A 279 21.43 -23.58 -21.22
N ARG A 280 22.14 -23.12 -20.18
CA ARG A 280 21.53 -22.45 -19.01
C ARG A 280 21.99 -21.02 -18.88
N MET A 281 21.20 -20.21 -18.20
CA MET A 281 21.57 -18.87 -17.80
C MET A 281 22.03 -18.82 -16.33
N THR A 282 22.84 -17.83 -16.03
CA THR A 282 23.22 -17.49 -14.64
C THR A 282 22.86 -16.06 -14.34
N ALA A 283 22.43 -15.80 -13.10
CA ALA A 283 22.22 -14.46 -12.58
C ALA A 283 23.01 -14.27 -11.27
N HIS A 284 23.58 -13.07 -11.11
CA HIS A 284 24.20 -12.67 -9.84
C HIS A 284 23.22 -11.74 -9.12
N VAL A 285 22.65 -12.23 -8.01
CA VAL A 285 21.64 -11.51 -7.24
C VAL A 285 22.15 -11.22 -5.83
N HIS A 286 21.88 -10.02 -5.34
CA HIS A 286 22.27 -9.63 -3.99
C HIS A 286 21.05 -9.78 -3.08
N ILE A 287 21.10 -10.72 -2.11
CA ILE A 287 19.95 -11.10 -1.30
C ILE A 287 20.33 -11.40 0.15
N VAL A 288 19.33 -11.32 1.05
CA VAL A 288 19.38 -11.90 2.39
C VAL A 288 18.79 -13.31 2.32
N PRO A 289 19.61 -14.38 2.42
CA PRO A 289 19.13 -15.75 2.26
C PRO A 289 18.38 -16.21 3.52
N GLY A 290 17.06 -16.19 3.45
CA GLY A 290 16.14 -16.66 4.48
C GLY A 290 15.35 -17.90 4.04
N PRO A 291 14.48 -18.46 4.91
CA PRO A 291 13.63 -19.61 4.57
C PRO A 291 12.77 -19.39 3.33
N THR A 292 12.25 -18.18 3.12
CA THR A 292 11.44 -17.82 1.94
C THR A 292 12.24 -17.84 0.65
N PHE A 293 13.54 -17.49 0.67
CA PHE A 293 14.40 -17.62 -0.49
C PHE A 293 14.57 -19.08 -0.91
N PHE A 294 14.87 -19.96 0.03
CA PHE A 294 14.99 -21.40 -0.27
C PHE A 294 13.68 -21.99 -0.76
N GLY A 295 12.53 -21.59 -0.15
CA GLY A 295 11.21 -21.97 -0.61
C GLY A 295 10.94 -21.50 -2.04
N TRP A 296 11.35 -20.27 -2.38
CA TRP A 296 11.22 -19.73 -3.73
C TRP A 296 12.09 -20.50 -4.74
N VAL A 297 13.34 -20.82 -4.41
CA VAL A 297 14.19 -21.64 -5.27
C VAL A 297 13.55 -23.02 -5.51
N LEU A 298 13.05 -23.66 -4.46
CA LEU A 298 12.42 -24.97 -4.55
C LEU A 298 11.09 -24.97 -5.30
N SER A 299 10.39 -23.83 -5.38
CA SER A 299 9.13 -23.70 -6.11
C SER A 299 9.26 -23.95 -7.62
N PHE A 300 10.49 -23.93 -8.15
CA PHE A 300 10.79 -24.25 -9.55
C PHE A 300 11.06 -25.74 -9.81
N GLY A 301 10.79 -26.62 -8.84
CA GLY A 301 10.91 -28.07 -9.03
C GLY A 301 12.34 -28.54 -9.33
N GLY A 302 13.36 -27.80 -8.87
CA GLY A 302 14.78 -28.13 -9.11
C GLY A 302 15.35 -27.54 -10.41
N GLU A 303 14.57 -26.80 -11.19
CA GLU A 303 15.11 -26.17 -12.43
C GLU A 303 15.96 -24.91 -12.13
N VAL A 304 15.75 -24.28 -10.98
CA VAL A 304 16.60 -23.19 -10.47
C VAL A 304 17.54 -23.75 -9.40
N ASP A 305 18.83 -23.52 -9.55
CA ASP A 305 19.86 -24.01 -8.64
C ASP A 305 20.73 -22.87 -8.10
N ILE A 306 21.22 -23.01 -6.88
CA ILE A 306 22.23 -22.14 -6.26
C ILE A 306 23.61 -22.72 -6.60
N ILE A 307 24.41 -22.00 -7.39
CA ILE A 307 25.75 -22.44 -7.74
C ILE A 307 26.84 -21.81 -6.89
N ALA A 308 26.57 -20.62 -6.31
CA ALA A 308 27.45 -19.97 -5.35
C ALA A 308 26.64 -19.05 -4.41
N PRO A 309 27.06 -18.84 -3.17
CA PRO A 309 28.17 -19.54 -2.49
C PRO A 309 27.81 -20.97 -2.13
N GLU A 310 28.85 -21.81 -1.94
CA GLU A 310 28.70 -23.25 -1.65
C GLU A 310 27.97 -23.50 -0.32
N GLU A 311 28.13 -22.62 0.64
CA GLU A 311 27.43 -22.71 1.94
C GLU A 311 25.90 -22.70 1.73
N LEU A 312 25.37 -21.79 0.92
CA LEU A 312 23.92 -21.74 0.66
C LEU A 312 23.44 -22.94 -0.13
N ARG A 313 24.26 -23.43 -1.05
CA ARG A 313 23.96 -24.64 -1.81
C ARG A 313 23.84 -25.85 -0.88
N ASN A 314 24.78 -25.98 0.06
CA ASN A 314 24.78 -27.07 1.05
C ASN A 314 23.60 -26.95 2.02
N ARG A 315 23.24 -25.73 2.41
CA ARG A 315 22.02 -25.46 3.22
C ARG A 315 20.75 -25.89 2.50
N LEU A 316 20.62 -25.56 1.21
CA LEU A 316 19.48 -26.01 0.40
C LEU A 316 19.41 -27.53 0.32
N ARG A 317 20.56 -28.23 0.10
CA ARG A 317 20.63 -29.69 0.11
C ARG A 317 20.19 -30.27 1.44
N GLY A 318 20.61 -29.68 2.57
CA GLY A 318 20.17 -30.09 3.90
C GLY A 318 18.64 -29.99 4.07
N ILE A 319 18.04 -28.89 3.64
CA ILE A 319 16.59 -28.71 3.67
C ILE A 319 15.88 -29.80 2.87
N CYS A 320 16.37 -30.11 1.67
CA CYS A 320 15.81 -31.19 0.82
C CYS A 320 15.95 -32.57 1.48
N ALA A 321 17.11 -32.87 2.06
CA ALA A 321 17.36 -34.15 2.74
C ALA A 321 16.46 -34.33 3.95
N GLU A 322 16.27 -33.29 4.78
CA GLU A 322 15.34 -33.33 5.91
C GLU A 322 13.91 -33.55 5.46
N ALA A 323 13.48 -32.86 4.38
CA ALA A 323 12.15 -33.05 3.82
C ALA A 323 11.93 -34.50 3.34
N LEU A 324 12.88 -35.06 2.59
CA LEU A 324 12.83 -36.46 2.13
C LEU A 324 12.74 -37.45 3.31
N ASN A 325 13.53 -37.24 4.35
CA ASN A 325 13.50 -38.10 5.55
C ASN A 325 12.14 -38.06 6.26
N ARG A 326 11.48 -36.88 6.30
CA ARG A 326 10.14 -36.75 6.90
C ARG A 326 9.05 -37.42 6.08
N PHE A 327 9.11 -37.30 4.75
CA PHE A 327 8.11 -37.89 3.84
C PHE A 327 8.39 -39.38 3.53
N GLY A 328 9.64 -39.85 3.65
CA GLY A 328 10.00 -41.26 3.40
C GLY A 328 9.72 -42.20 4.56
N ASN A 329 9.37 -41.69 5.75
CA ASN A 329 9.02 -42.47 6.94
C ASN A 329 7.49 -42.54 7.18
N THR A 330 6.69 -42.18 6.18
CA THR A 330 5.23 -42.33 6.13
C THR A 330 4.89 -43.40 5.09
#